data_1a7601937ee3d5f6a60959857ecaf825
#
_entry.id   1a7601937ee3d5f6a60959857ecaf825
#
_cell.length_a   1.000
_cell.length_b   1.000
_cell.length_c   1.000
_cell.angle_alpha   90.00
_cell.angle_beta   90.00
_cell.angle_gamma   90.00
#
_symmetry.space_group_name_H-M   'P 1'
#
loop_
_entity.id
_entity.type
_entity.pdbx_description
1 polymer ?
#
loop_
_entity_poly.entity_id
_entity_poly.type
_entity_poly.pdbx_seq_one_letter_code
_entity_poly.pdbx_strand_id
1 'polypeptide(L)'
;TVIFQNPDDREQFVSSGLVKSEKCRVVNGSGVNTNRFSVADYPDKITFFMLSRVMYSKGIREYLRACELVKEKHPEVRFMLLGACENIQDSLSKEDLAPYVEKGIIEHFGETDRVEDYYKQCSVYVLPSYREGTPRTVLEAMSMGRAIITTDAPGCRETVIDGKTGFLVPVKNAEAVAEKMTEFIENPELIKTLGAASAEYAREKFSVDKVNDDMCCHLNIERTNKYAVV
;
A
#
# COMPACT_ATOMS: atom_id res chain seq x y z
N THR A 1 -25.33 -1.32 -13.42
CA THR A 1 -24.25 -2.00 -12.66
C THR A 1 -23.57 -0.98 -11.80
N VAL A 2 -23.29 -1.34 -10.52
CA VAL A 2 -22.46 -0.58 -9.59
C VAL A 2 -21.23 -1.41 -9.30
N ILE A 3 -20.04 -0.81 -9.43
CA ILE A 3 -18.76 -1.50 -9.25
C ILE A 3 -18.13 -1.00 -7.96
N PHE A 4 -17.72 -1.93 -7.10
CA PHE A 4 -16.99 -1.71 -5.86
C PHE A 4 -15.57 -2.24 -6.00
N GLN A 5 -14.65 -1.69 -5.23
CA GLN A 5 -13.25 -2.13 -5.24
C GLN A 5 -12.94 -3.16 -4.14
N ASN A 6 -13.83 -3.34 -3.18
CA ASN A 6 -13.72 -4.36 -2.13
C ASN A 6 -15.10 -4.88 -1.70
N PRO A 7 -15.16 -6.07 -1.08
CA PRO A 7 -16.41 -6.68 -0.63
C PRO A 7 -17.11 -5.91 0.49
N ASP A 8 -16.34 -5.32 1.42
CA ASP A 8 -16.89 -4.60 2.58
C ASP A 8 -17.71 -3.38 2.15
N ASP A 9 -17.22 -2.60 1.20
CA ASP A 9 -17.95 -1.45 0.65
C ASP A 9 -19.23 -1.89 -0.06
N ARG A 10 -19.13 -2.97 -0.86
CA ARG A 10 -20.31 -3.56 -1.49
C ARG A 10 -21.36 -3.95 -0.44
N GLU A 11 -20.96 -4.68 0.59
CA GLU A 11 -21.86 -5.15 1.63
C GLU A 11 -22.49 -3.99 2.40
N GLN A 12 -21.73 -2.97 2.72
CA GLN A 12 -22.23 -1.76 3.38
C GLN A 12 -23.35 -1.07 2.58
N PHE A 13 -23.18 -0.96 1.25
CA PHE A 13 -24.17 -0.34 0.38
C PHE A 13 -25.41 -1.22 0.19
N VAL A 14 -25.24 -2.51 0.10
CA VAL A 14 -26.35 -3.48 -0.04
C VAL A 14 -27.17 -3.56 1.25
N SER A 15 -26.53 -3.72 2.40
CA SER A 15 -27.19 -3.82 3.71
C SER A 15 -27.91 -2.53 4.09
N SER A 16 -27.40 -1.37 3.66
CA SER A 16 -28.06 -0.06 3.83
C SER A 16 -29.23 0.18 2.86
N GLY A 17 -29.53 -0.76 1.97
CA GLY A 17 -30.61 -0.64 0.99
C GLY A 17 -30.36 0.38 -0.13
N LEU A 18 -29.14 0.91 -0.24
CA LEU A 18 -28.77 1.92 -1.25
C LEU A 18 -28.70 1.33 -2.66
N VAL A 19 -28.30 0.05 -2.75
CA VAL A 19 -28.16 -0.67 -4.03
C VAL A 19 -28.64 -2.11 -3.87
N LYS A 20 -29.32 -2.64 -4.89
CA LYS A 20 -29.69 -4.06 -4.92
C LYS A 20 -28.47 -4.93 -5.21
N SER A 21 -28.31 -6.02 -4.47
CA SER A 21 -27.16 -6.95 -4.57
C SER A 21 -26.91 -7.44 -6.00
N GLU A 22 -27.97 -7.73 -6.77
CA GLU A 22 -27.91 -8.19 -8.16
C GLU A 22 -27.23 -7.19 -9.12
N LYS A 23 -27.26 -5.89 -8.78
CA LYS A 23 -26.62 -4.82 -9.56
C LYS A 23 -25.17 -4.55 -9.16
N CYS A 24 -24.68 -5.18 -8.09
CA CYS A 24 -23.35 -4.94 -7.55
C CYS A 24 -22.33 -5.94 -8.13
N ARG A 25 -21.17 -5.43 -8.46
CA ARG A 25 -19.99 -6.21 -8.84
C ARG A 25 -18.79 -5.71 -8.04
N VAL A 26 -17.82 -6.59 -7.81
CA VAL A 26 -16.56 -6.24 -7.16
C VAL A 26 -15.44 -6.46 -8.17
N VAL A 27 -14.54 -5.50 -8.28
CA VAL A 27 -13.30 -5.61 -9.05
C VAL A 27 -12.09 -5.37 -8.13
N ASN A 28 -10.93 -5.83 -8.55
CA ASN A 28 -9.69 -5.73 -7.76
C ASN A 28 -9.02 -4.34 -7.92
N GLY A 29 -9.72 -3.28 -7.49
CA GLY A 29 -9.24 -1.91 -7.60
C GLY A 29 -9.17 -1.40 -9.05
N SER A 30 -8.21 -0.51 -9.31
CA SER A 30 -7.91 0.02 -10.66
C SER A 30 -6.77 -0.75 -11.36
N GLY A 31 -6.22 -1.75 -10.69
CA GLY A 31 -5.07 -2.51 -11.17
C GLY A 31 -3.74 -1.76 -11.11
N VAL A 32 -2.67 -2.48 -11.43
CA VAL A 32 -1.30 -1.94 -11.51
C VAL A 32 -0.68 -2.31 -12.87
N ASN A 33 0.04 -1.35 -13.47
CA ASN A 33 0.84 -1.61 -14.67
C ASN A 33 2.14 -2.34 -14.27
N THR A 34 2.16 -3.65 -14.39
CA THR A 34 3.28 -4.52 -14.00
C THR A 34 4.53 -4.36 -14.88
N ASN A 35 4.40 -3.73 -16.05
CA ASN A 35 5.55 -3.39 -16.90
C ASN A 35 6.24 -2.12 -16.40
N ARG A 36 5.48 -1.10 -16.01
CA ARG A 36 6.00 0.13 -15.39
C ARG A 36 6.59 -0.17 -14.00
N PHE A 37 5.86 -0.89 -13.17
CA PHE A 37 6.25 -1.30 -11.82
C PHE A 37 6.78 -2.73 -11.83
N SER A 38 7.89 -2.94 -12.56
CA SER A 38 8.52 -4.26 -12.65
C SER A 38 9.36 -4.57 -11.41
N VAL A 39 9.55 -5.86 -11.13
CA VAL A 39 10.40 -6.31 -10.01
C VAL A 39 11.78 -5.66 -10.09
N ALA A 40 12.24 -5.16 -8.96
CA ALA A 40 13.54 -4.48 -8.84
C ALA A 40 14.35 -5.04 -7.66
N ASP A 41 15.68 -4.90 -7.74
CA ASP A 41 16.59 -5.31 -6.68
C ASP A 41 16.26 -4.62 -5.34
N TYR A 42 16.69 -5.24 -4.25
CA TYR A 42 16.54 -4.67 -2.93
C TYR A 42 17.71 -3.74 -2.61
N PRO A 43 17.50 -2.68 -1.81
CA PRO A 43 18.58 -1.83 -1.32
C PRO A 43 19.45 -2.61 -0.31
N ASP A 44 20.71 -2.18 -0.15
CA ASP A 44 21.66 -2.78 0.81
C ASP A 44 21.20 -2.60 2.26
N LYS A 45 20.55 -1.47 2.56
CA LYS A 45 20.00 -1.18 3.89
C LYS A 45 18.53 -1.50 3.95
N ILE A 46 18.09 -2.18 5.00
CA ILE A 46 16.66 -2.38 5.25
C ILE A 46 15.98 -1.02 5.33
N THR A 47 15.05 -0.80 4.42
CA THR A 47 14.35 0.47 4.25
C THR A 47 12.85 0.24 4.25
N PHE A 48 12.16 0.85 5.20
CA PHE A 48 10.69 0.91 5.23
C PHE A 48 10.22 2.17 4.52
N PHE A 49 9.17 2.04 3.72
CA PHE A 49 8.68 3.14 2.90
C PHE A 49 7.17 3.26 2.96
N MET A 50 6.69 4.48 3.15
CA MET A 50 5.29 4.85 3.04
C MET A 50 5.13 5.91 1.95
N LEU A 51 4.20 5.67 1.03
CA LEU A 51 3.78 6.63 0.00
C LEU A 51 2.29 6.91 0.14
N SER A 52 1.96 8.08 0.63
CA SER A 52 0.58 8.56 0.71
C SER A 52 0.57 10.06 0.99
N ARG A 53 -0.56 10.72 0.77
CA ARG A 53 -0.81 12.02 1.41
C ARG A 53 -0.61 11.88 2.93
N VAL A 54 -0.02 12.88 3.55
CA VAL A 54 0.33 12.86 4.99
C VAL A 54 -0.93 13.09 5.83
N MET A 55 -1.81 12.07 5.87
CA MET A 55 -3.13 12.14 6.49
C MET A 55 -3.27 11.15 7.65
N TYR A 56 -4.06 11.52 8.67
CA TYR A 56 -4.34 10.64 9.80
C TYR A 56 -5.07 9.36 9.38
N SER A 57 -6.02 9.47 8.47
CA SER A 57 -6.75 8.32 7.91
C SER A 57 -5.85 7.35 7.13
N LYS A 58 -4.67 7.79 6.67
CA LYS A 58 -3.65 6.94 6.06
C LYS A 58 -2.70 6.27 7.07
N GLY A 59 -2.92 6.51 8.37
CA GLY A 59 -2.13 5.91 9.44
C GLY A 59 -0.76 6.55 9.63
N ILE A 60 -0.62 7.85 9.31
CA ILE A 60 0.66 8.55 9.44
C ILE A 60 1.17 8.55 10.89
N ARG A 61 0.27 8.66 11.88
CA ARG A 61 0.65 8.63 13.30
C ARG A 61 1.23 7.28 13.69
N GLU A 62 0.60 6.20 13.22
CA GLU A 62 1.04 4.83 13.47
C GLU A 62 2.40 4.56 12.80
N TYR A 63 2.58 5.04 11.57
CA TYR A 63 3.85 4.93 10.88
C TYR A 63 4.97 5.66 11.62
N LEU A 64 4.78 6.93 11.97
CA LEU A 64 5.78 7.74 12.67
C LEU A 64 6.12 7.15 14.05
N ARG A 65 5.11 6.74 14.81
CA ARG A 65 5.33 6.13 16.12
C ARG A 65 6.05 4.79 16.01
N ALA A 66 5.70 3.96 15.02
CA ALA A 66 6.42 2.72 14.76
C ALA A 66 7.89 2.97 14.37
N CYS A 67 8.16 3.99 13.54
CA CYS A 67 9.52 4.39 13.20
C CYS A 67 10.34 4.80 14.45
N GLU A 68 9.75 5.57 15.38
CA GLU A 68 10.42 5.89 16.65
C GLU A 68 10.79 4.64 17.44
N LEU A 69 9.81 3.75 17.66
CA LEU A 69 9.99 2.53 18.43
C LEU A 69 11.08 1.61 17.84
N VAL A 70 11.13 1.52 16.52
CA VAL A 70 12.15 0.73 15.84
C VAL A 70 13.51 1.41 15.88
N LYS A 71 13.58 2.73 15.65
CA LYS A 71 14.85 3.49 15.71
C LYS A 71 15.56 3.41 17.06
N GLU A 72 14.83 3.31 18.16
CA GLU A 72 15.39 3.15 19.51
C GLU A 72 16.27 1.89 19.63
N LYS A 73 15.94 0.82 18.89
CA LYS A 73 16.63 -0.48 18.92
C LYS A 73 17.52 -0.73 17.71
N HIS A 74 17.13 -0.17 16.57
CA HIS A 74 17.75 -0.38 15.25
C HIS A 74 18.02 0.98 14.56
N PRO A 75 19.00 1.75 15.06
CA PRO A 75 19.29 3.11 14.54
C PRO A 75 19.78 3.13 13.09
N GLU A 76 20.31 2.01 12.58
CA GLU A 76 20.79 1.84 11.20
C GLU A 76 19.67 1.74 10.16
N VAL A 77 18.47 1.34 10.56
CA VAL A 77 17.32 1.14 9.66
C VAL A 77 16.84 2.47 9.11
N ARG A 78 16.48 2.47 7.83
CA ARG A 78 16.02 3.65 7.12
C ARG A 78 14.50 3.68 7.01
N PHE A 79 13.90 4.86 7.22
CA PHE A 79 12.47 5.08 7.06
C PHE A 79 12.22 6.23 6.10
N MET A 80 11.41 6.00 5.08
CA MET A 80 11.09 6.99 4.05
C MET A 80 9.59 7.27 4.03
N LEU A 81 9.24 8.53 3.93
CA LEU A 81 7.88 9.02 3.71
C LEU A 81 7.85 9.90 2.46
N LEU A 82 7.05 9.53 1.49
CA LEU A 82 6.80 10.32 0.29
C LEU A 82 5.34 10.75 0.25
N GLY A 83 5.11 12.05 0.13
CA GLY A 83 3.78 12.64 0.00
C GLY A 83 3.68 14.03 0.59
N ALA A 84 2.70 14.79 0.13
CA ALA A 84 2.48 16.15 0.58
C ALA A 84 1.77 16.21 1.94
N CYS A 85 2.14 17.22 2.73
CA CYS A 85 1.32 17.71 3.83
C CYS A 85 0.30 18.70 3.27
N GLU A 86 -0.98 18.38 3.40
CA GLU A 86 -2.07 19.24 2.95
C GLU A 86 -2.63 20.07 4.11
N ASN A 87 -3.12 21.25 3.83
CA ASN A 87 -3.74 22.09 4.86
C ASN A 87 -5.23 21.74 5.01
N ILE A 88 -5.50 20.53 5.49
CA ILE A 88 -6.84 20.02 5.78
C ILE A 88 -6.88 19.39 7.17
N GLN A 89 -8.07 19.28 7.75
CA GLN A 89 -8.25 18.79 9.13
C GLN A 89 -7.72 17.37 9.37
N ASP A 90 -7.73 16.50 8.34
CA ASP A 90 -7.22 15.11 8.42
C ASP A 90 -5.72 15.00 8.06
N SER A 91 -4.98 16.10 7.99
CA SER A 91 -3.55 16.10 7.63
C SER A 91 -2.67 16.49 8.82
N LEU A 92 -1.49 15.88 8.87
CA LEU A 92 -0.39 16.35 9.71
C LEU A 92 0.29 17.54 9.03
N SER A 93 0.55 18.61 9.76
CA SER A 93 1.24 19.78 9.21
C SER A 93 2.73 19.51 8.97
N LYS A 94 3.38 20.37 8.19
CA LYS A 94 4.85 20.29 8.01
C LYS A 94 5.59 20.55 9.32
N GLU A 95 5.06 21.45 10.15
CA GLU A 95 5.60 21.82 11.46
C GLU A 95 5.54 20.63 12.43
N ASP A 96 4.45 19.86 12.41
CA ASP A 96 4.32 18.65 13.23
C ASP A 96 5.22 17.50 12.74
N LEU A 97 5.53 17.46 11.44
CA LEU A 97 6.41 16.45 10.85
C LEU A 97 7.90 16.77 11.03
N ALA A 98 8.25 18.07 11.10
CA ALA A 98 9.64 18.54 11.16
C ALA A 98 10.47 17.87 12.29
N PRO A 99 9.97 17.69 13.53
CA PRO A 99 10.75 17.04 14.58
C PRO A 99 11.18 15.60 14.26
N TYR A 100 10.41 14.86 13.49
CA TYR A 100 10.78 13.50 13.06
C TYR A 100 11.89 13.49 12.03
N VAL A 101 11.90 14.48 11.13
CA VAL A 101 12.95 14.67 10.13
C VAL A 101 14.24 15.17 10.77
N GLU A 102 14.15 16.19 11.63
CA GLU A 102 15.30 16.80 12.31
C GLU A 102 16.03 15.80 13.23
N LYS A 103 15.29 14.92 13.90
CA LYS A 103 15.84 13.83 14.71
C LYS A 103 16.36 12.65 13.88
N GLY A 104 16.21 12.68 12.55
CA GLY A 104 16.62 11.58 11.67
C GLY A 104 15.81 10.28 11.85
N ILE A 105 14.58 10.39 12.38
CA ILE A 105 13.67 9.24 12.51
C ILE A 105 13.18 8.81 11.15
N ILE A 106 12.79 9.77 10.30
CA ILE A 106 12.36 9.55 8.93
C ILE A 106 13.08 10.50 7.95
N GLU A 107 13.12 10.10 6.69
CA GLU A 107 13.38 10.98 5.56
C GLU A 107 12.05 11.32 4.88
N HIS A 108 11.70 12.60 4.82
CA HIS A 108 10.48 13.06 4.17
C HIS A 108 10.78 13.65 2.81
N PHE A 109 10.06 13.17 1.81
CA PHE A 109 10.08 13.65 0.44
C PHE A 109 8.68 14.21 0.11
N GLY A 110 8.64 15.28 -0.65
CA GLY A 110 7.39 15.90 -1.08
C GLY A 110 6.66 15.06 -2.12
N GLU A 111 6.27 15.65 -3.24
CA GLU A 111 5.60 14.97 -4.35
C GLU A 111 6.57 14.74 -5.50
N THR A 112 6.34 13.67 -6.25
CA THR A 112 7.09 13.33 -7.46
C THR A 112 6.27 12.50 -8.43
N ASP A 113 6.56 12.65 -9.73
CA ASP A 113 6.00 11.78 -10.78
C ASP A 113 6.83 10.49 -10.96
N ARG A 114 8.01 10.42 -10.30
CA ARG A 114 8.96 9.29 -10.40
C ARG A 114 8.92 8.44 -9.14
N VAL A 115 7.76 7.95 -8.76
CA VAL A 115 7.57 7.13 -7.55
C VAL A 115 8.35 5.82 -7.59
N GLU A 116 8.62 5.29 -8.79
CA GLU A 116 9.39 4.06 -9.00
C GLU A 116 10.81 4.13 -8.41
N ASP A 117 11.43 5.31 -8.44
CA ASP A 117 12.78 5.51 -7.91
C ASP A 117 12.81 5.37 -6.36
N TYR A 118 11.69 5.62 -5.69
CA TYR A 118 11.53 5.42 -4.25
C TYR A 118 11.20 3.97 -3.92
N TYR A 119 10.34 3.33 -4.70
CA TYR A 119 10.09 1.89 -4.52
C TYR A 119 11.36 1.04 -4.71
N LYS A 120 12.29 1.43 -5.61
CA LYS A 120 13.59 0.76 -5.76
C LYS A 120 14.46 0.84 -4.50
N GLN A 121 14.29 1.90 -3.71
CA GLN A 121 15.00 2.08 -2.44
C GLN A 121 14.29 1.45 -1.25
N CYS A 122 13.17 0.80 -1.46
CA CYS A 122 12.33 0.20 -0.43
C CYS A 122 12.61 -1.29 -0.29
N SER A 123 12.71 -1.79 0.94
CA SER A 123 12.71 -3.22 1.26
C SER A 123 11.30 -3.71 1.59
N VAL A 124 10.60 -2.96 2.43
CA VAL A 124 9.24 -3.26 2.91
C VAL A 124 8.38 -2.01 2.78
N TYR A 125 7.26 -2.15 2.12
CA TYR A 125 6.28 -1.07 1.97
C TYR A 125 5.27 -1.10 3.11
N VAL A 126 4.96 0.06 3.69
CA VAL A 126 4.11 0.18 4.88
C VAL A 126 2.98 1.16 4.62
N LEU A 127 1.74 0.71 4.78
CA LEU A 127 0.55 1.58 4.68
C LEU A 127 -0.47 1.19 5.76
N PRO A 128 -0.40 1.79 6.97
CA PRO A 128 -1.30 1.46 8.08
C PRO A 128 -2.63 2.23 8.00
N SER A 129 -3.22 2.30 6.80
CA SER A 129 -4.44 3.06 6.50
C SER A 129 -5.65 2.48 7.22
N TYR A 130 -6.61 3.34 7.58
CA TYR A 130 -7.82 2.92 8.29
C TYR A 130 -8.91 2.40 7.36
N ARG A 131 -8.89 2.79 6.10
CA ARG A 131 -9.81 2.32 5.04
C ARG A 131 -9.29 2.76 3.68
N GLU A 132 -9.44 1.91 2.69
CA GLU A 132 -9.15 2.18 1.28
C GLU A 132 -10.25 1.62 0.37
N GLY A 133 -10.25 2.02 -0.90
CA GLY A 133 -10.94 1.26 -1.93
C GLY A 133 -10.14 -0.01 -2.26
N THR A 134 -9.03 0.18 -2.95
CA THR A 134 -7.88 -0.72 -3.09
C THR A 134 -6.66 0.17 -3.29
N PRO A 135 -5.70 0.20 -2.35
CA PRO A 135 -4.62 1.19 -2.36
C PRO A 135 -3.63 0.93 -3.51
N ARG A 136 -3.62 1.79 -4.52
CA ARG A 136 -2.74 1.68 -5.69
C ARG A 136 -1.27 1.61 -5.29
N THR A 137 -0.86 2.39 -4.30
CA THR A 137 0.53 2.43 -3.82
C THR A 137 0.99 1.09 -3.24
N VAL A 138 0.09 0.32 -2.63
CA VAL A 138 0.36 -1.07 -2.23
C VAL A 138 0.54 -1.96 -3.46
N LEU A 139 -0.36 -1.86 -4.46
CA LEU A 139 -0.25 -2.67 -5.68
C LEU A 139 1.04 -2.38 -6.46
N GLU A 140 1.48 -1.13 -6.48
CA GLU A 140 2.74 -0.70 -7.10
C GLU A 140 3.94 -1.31 -6.37
N ALA A 141 3.96 -1.22 -5.04
CA ALA A 141 5.00 -1.85 -4.21
C ALA A 141 5.05 -3.37 -4.40
N MET A 142 3.89 -4.03 -4.35
CA MET A 142 3.76 -5.48 -4.60
C MET A 142 4.34 -5.85 -5.96
N SER A 143 3.94 -5.15 -7.02
CA SER A 143 4.40 -5.40 -8.39
C SER A 143 5.92 -5.27 -8.52
N MET A 144 6.55 -4.39 -7.73
CA MET A 144 7.99 -4.22 -7.67
C MET A 144 8.70 -5.21 -6.73
N GLY A 145 7.99 -6.20 -6.21
CA GLY A 145 8.54 -7.26 -5.36
C GLY A 145 8.78 -6.82 -3.92
N ARG A 146 8.02 -5.85 -3.40
CA ARG A 146 8.16 -5.42 -2.00
C ARG A 146 7.23 -6.23 -1.10
N ALA A 147 7.73 -6.66 0.05
CA ALA A 147 6.89 -7.18 1.11
C ALA A 147 6.04 -6.04 1.69
N ILE A 148 4.84 -6.36 2.18
CA ILE A 148 3.85 -5.36 2.58
C ILE A 148 3.55 -5.47 4.07
N ILE A 149 3.46 -4.33 4.76
CA ILE A 149 2.76 -4.20 6.05
C ILE A 149 1.58 -3.28 5.82
N THR A 150 0.36 -3.77 6.03
CA THR A 150 -0.85 -2.96 5.95
C THR A 150 -1.86 -3.39 7.01
N THR A 151 -2.99 -2.71 7.10
CA THR A 151 -3.99 -2.99 8.13
C THR A 151 -5.01 -4.03 7.68
N ASP A 152 -5.57 -4.75 8.67
CA ASP A 152 -6.77 -5.54 8.50
C ASP A 152 -8.01 -4.62 8.45
N ALA A 153 -8.09 -3.84 7.39
CA ALA A 153 -9.15 -2.87 7.12
C ALA A 153 -9.70 -3.05 5.71
N PRO A 154 -10.96 -2.62 5.45
CA PRO A 154 -11.53 -2.65 4.10
C PRO A 154 -10.63 -1.99 3.06
N GLY A 155 -10.42 -2.67 1.94
CA GLY A 155 -9.55 -2.23 0.85
C GLY A 155 -8.07 -2.54 1.06
N CYS A 156 -7.59 -2.56 2.29
CA CYS A 156 -6.20 -2.92 2.61
C CYS A 156 -6.02 -4.44 2.67
N ARG A 157 -6.88 -5.15 3.43
CA ARG A 157 -6.78 -6.61 3.63
C ARG A 157 -6.84 -7.42 2.35
N GLU A 158 -7.52 -6.91 1.32
CA GLU A 158 -7.65 -7.60 0.03
C GLU A 158 -6.34 -7.63 -0.76
N THR A 159 -5.38 -6.78 -0.39
CA THR A 159 -4.08 -6.68 -1.07
C THR A 159 -3.02 -7.61 -0.48
N VAL A 160 -3.23 -8.15 0.72
CA VAL A 160 -2.24 -8.98 1.42
C VAL A 160 -2.82 -10.33 1.81
N ILE A 161 -2.08 -11.39 1.55
CA ILE A 161 -2.28 -12.70 2.18
C ILE A 161 -1.33 -12.75 3.38
N ASP A 162 -1.91 -12.65 4.59
CA ASP A 162 -1.15 -12.54 5.84
C ASP A 162 -0.14 -13.68 6.01
N GLY A 163 1.10 -13.35 6.37
CA GLY A 163 2.23 -14.28 6.48
C GLY A 163 2.76 -14.84 5.16
N LYS A 164 2.17 -14.49 4.00
CA LYS A 164 2.58 -15.01 2.69
C LYS A 164 3.06 -13.92 1.72
N THR A 165 2.37 -12.82 1.62
CA THR A 165 2.74 -11.68 0.75
C THR A 165 3.11 -10.43 1.55
N GLY A 166 2.96 -10.49 2.86
CA GLY A 166 3.17 -9.40 3.80
C GLY A 166 2.45 -9.71 5.11
N PHE A 167 2.25 -8.68 5.92
CA PHE A 167 1.56 -8.80 7.20
C PHE A 167 0.37 -7.86 7.30
N LEU A 168 -0.69 -8.33 7.95
CA LEU A 168 -1.85 -7.55 8.36
C LEU A 168 -1.73 -7.18 9.84
N VAL A 169 -1.94 -5.90 10.16
CA VAL A 169 -1.93 -5.39 11.52
C VAL A 169 -3.27 -4.73 11.86
N PRO A 170 -3.67 -4.65 13.13
CA PRO A 170 -4.85 -3.90 13.53
C PRO A 170 -4.73 -2.42 13.17
N VAL A 171 -5.84 -1.78 12.80
CA VAL A 171 -5.89 -0.33 12.60
C VAL A 171 -5.56 0.42 13.90
N LYS A 172 -4.93 1.59 13.80
CA LYS A 172 -4.59 2.46 14.94
C LYS A 172 -3.71 1.77 15.99
N ASN A 173 -2.82 0.90 15.55
CA ASN A 173 -1.91 0.16 16.43
C ASN A 173 -0.46 0.29 15.92
N ALA A 174 0.24 1.29 16.41
CA ALA A 174 1.63 1.59 16.05
C ALA A 174 2.59 0.50 16.54
N GLU A 175 2.31 -0.09 17.70
CA GLU A 175 3.10 -1.16 18.30
C GLU A 175 3.08 -2.40 17.41
N ALA A 176 1.91 -2.78 16.89
CA ALA A 176 1.80 -3.90 15.95
C ALA A 176 2.53 -3.63 14.62
N VAL A 177 2.53 -2.39 14.13
CA VAL A 177 3.33 -2.00 12.97
C VAL A 177 4.82 -2.15 13.27
N ALA A 178 5.29 -1.64 14.42
CA ALA A 178 6.68 -1.73 14.86
C ALA A 178 7.14 -3.19 15.07
N GLU A 179 6.26 -4.04 15.63
CA GLU A 179 6.53 -5.47 15.79
C GLU A 179 6.79 -6.14 14.43
N LYS A 180 5.95 -5.89 13.42
CA LYS A 180 6.14 -6.46 12.09
C LYS A 180 7.34 -5.86 11.34
N MET A 181 7.68 -4.59 11.57
CA MET A 181 8.94 -4.02 11.10
C MET A 181 10.13 -4.74 11.72
N THR A 182 10.11 -4.98 13.04
CA THR A 182 11.17 -5.69 13.77
C THR A 182 11.33 -7.14 13.28
N GLU A 183 10.22 -7.83 12.99
CA GLU A 183 10.24 -9.18 12.43
C GLU A 183 11.00 -9.25 11.09
N PHE A 184 10.84 -8.26 10.21
CA PHE A 184 11.61 -8.17 8.97
C PHE A 184 13.09 -7.84 9.21
N ILE A 185 13.41 -7.05 10.23
CA ILE A 185 14.79 -6.69 10.58
C ILE A 185 15.53 -7.91 11.13
N GLU A 186 14.90 -8.65 12.04
CA GLU A 186 15.46 -9.85 12.66
C GLU A 186 15.53 -11.04 11.69
N ASN A 187 14.65 -11.08 10.67
CA ASN A 187 14.58 -12.15 9.68
C ASN A 187 14.61 -11.58 8.24
N PRO A 188 15.75 -11.06 7.75
CA PRO A 188 15.82 -10.38 6.44
C PRO A 188 15.41 -11.25 5.25
N GLU A 189 15.48 -12.57 5.34
CA GLU A 189 15.05 -13.49 4.28
C GLU A 189 13.54 -13.42 4.03
N LEU A 190 12.75 -12.99 5.03
CA LEU A 190 11.31 -12.74 4.83
C LEU A 190 11.05 -11.65 3.81
N ILE A 191 11.93 -10.64 3.72
CA ILE A 191 11.79 -9.53 2.75
C ILE A 191 11.74 -10.10 1.34
N LYS A 192 12.68 -10.99 1.00
CA LYS A 192 12.78 -11.61 -0.33
C LYS A 192 11.63 -12.58 -0.58
N THR A 193 11.35 -13.44 0.39
CA THR A 193 10.34 -14.49 0.27
C THR A 193 8.94 -13.88 0.11
N LEU A 194 8.55 -12.98 1.02
CA LEU A 194 7.23 -12.35 0.96
C LEU A 194 7.14 -11.35 -0.20
N GLY A 195 8.24 -10.67 -0.53
CA GLY A 195 8.28 -9.76 -1.68
C GLY A 195 8.11 -10.48 -3.02
N ALA A 196 8.74 -11.63 -3.21
CA ALA A 196 8.56 -12.44 -4.42
C ALA A 196 7.10 -12.94 -4.55
N ALA A 197 6.53 -13.46 -3.46
CA ALA A 197 5.14 -13.89 -3.42
C ALA A 197 4.16 -12.71 -3.64
N SER A 198 4.51 -11.53 -3.14
CA SER A 198 3.76 -10.28 -3.34
C SER A 198 3.71 -9.89 -4.82
N ALA A 199 4.84 -9.95 -5.54
CA ALA A 199 4.90 -9.66 -6.97
C ALA A 199 4.07 -10.64 -7.81
N GLU A 200 4.13 -11.92 -7.48
CA GLU A 200 3.32 -12.94 -8.16
C GLU A 200 1.83 -12.68 -7.94
N TYR A 201 1.43 -12.43 -6.70
CA TYR A 201 0.04 -12.12 -6.36
C TYR A 201 -0.47 -10.85 -7.05
N ALA A 202 0.38 -9.80 -7.15
CA ALA A 202 0.04 -8.59 -7.88
C ALA A 202 -0.22 -8.88 -9.38
N ARG A 203 0.63 -9.69 -10.00
CA ARG A 203 0.49 -10.07 -11.41
C ARG A 203 -0.76 -10.89 -11.66
N GLU A 204 -1.04 -11.85 -10.77
CA GLU A 204 -2.17 -12.77 -10.92
C GLU A 204 -3.52 -12.12 -10.66
N LYS A 205 -3.60 -11.21 -9.68
CA LYS A 205 -4.87 -10.66 -9.22
C LYS A 205 -5.10 -9.21 -9.61
N PHE A 206 -4.04 -8.40 -9.64
CA PHE A 206 -4.14 -6.95 -9.72
C PHE A 206 -3.52 -6.34 -10.98
N SER A 207 -3.07 -7.15 -11.97
CA SER A 207 -2.59 -6.55 -13.22
C SER A 207 -3.69 -5.71 -13.87
N VAL A 208 -3.33 -4.55 -14.40
CA VAL A 208 -4.30 -3.62 -15.02
C VAL A 208 -5.07 -4.27 -16.17
N ASP A 209 -4.43 -5.16 -16.91
CA ASP A 209 -5.09 -5.88 -17.99
C ASP A 209 -6.22 -6.77 -17.48
N LYS A 210 -5.96 -7.56 -16.44
CA LYS A 210 -6.94 -8.43 -15.82
C LYS A 210 -8.10 -7.67 -15.19
N VAL A 211 -7.79 -6.60 -14.47
CA VAL A 211 -8.83 -5.73 -13.87
C VAL A 211 -9.70 -5.08 -14.94
N ASN A 212 -9.10 -4.64 -16.06
CA ASN A 212 -9.85 -4.09 -17.18
C ASN A 212 -10.73 -5.15 -17.86
N ASP A 213 -10.24 -6.37 -18.04
CA ASP A 213 -11.03 -7.47 -18.60
C ASP A 213 -12.24 -7.79 -17.72
N ASP A 214 -12.05 -7.90 -16.39
CA ASP A 214 -13.13 -8.10 -15.42
C ASP A 214 -14.15 -6.95 -15.47
N MET A 215 -13.67 -5.70 -15.54
CA MET A 215 -14.53 -4.52 -15.62
C MET A 215 -15.34 -4.49 -16.92
N CYS A 216 -14.71 -4.77 -18.06
CA CYS A 216 -15.39 -4.86 -19.36
C CYS A 216 -16.45 -5.97 -19.37
N CYS A 217 -16.13 -7.12 -18.79
CA CYS A 217 -17.07 -8.24 -18.63
C CYS A 217 -18.30 -7.83 -17.79
N HIS A 218 -18.09 -7.17 -16.66
CA HIS A 218 -19.18 -6.73 -15.79
C HIS A 218 -20.06 -5.64 -16.40
N LEU A 219 -19.51 -4.85 -17.32
CA LEU A 219 -20.21 -3.78 -18.02
C LEU A 219 -20.79 -4.20 -19.37
N ASN A 220 -20.56 -5.44 -19.83
CA ASN A 220 -20.87 -5.94 -21.18
C ASN A 220 -20.30 -5.06 -22.29
N ILE A 221 -19.04 -4.64 -22.14
CA ILE A 221 -18.30 -3.82 -23.11
C ILE A 221 -17.22 -4.67 -23.76
N GLU A 222 -17.15 -4.66 -25.08
CA GLU A 222 -16.02 -5.27 -25.79
C GLU A 222 -14.74 -4.43 -25.59
N ARG A 223 -13.67 -5.08 -25.13
CA ARG A 223 -12.36 -4.43 -25.02
C ARG A 223 -11.78 -4.26 -26.43
N THR A 224 -11.78 -3.03 -26.93
CA THR A 224 -11.05 -2.73 -28.18
C THR A 224 -9.57 -2.55 -27.86
N ASN A 225 -8.70 -3.35 -28.48
CA ASN A 225 -7.22 -3.31 -28.33
C ASN A 225 -6.58 -2.00 -28.88
N LYS A 226 -7.24 -0.85 -28.79
CA LYS A 226 -6.77 0.42 -29.37
C LYS A 226 -5.67 1.12 -28.55
N TYR A 227 -5.24 0.56 -27.42
CA TYR A 227 -4.15 1.12 -26.60
C TYR A 227 -3.06 0.09 -26.25
N ALA A 228 -2.76 -0.81 -27.18
CA ALA A 228 -1.45 -1.41 -27.22
C ALA A 228 -0.53 -0.37 -27.87
N VAL A 229 0.43 0.14 -27.13
CA VAL A 229 1.46 1.10 -27.54
C VAL A 229 1.14 2.58 -27.20
N VAL A 230 1.72 3.11 -26.14
CA VAL A 230 2.92 3.96 -26.24
C VAL A 230 3.71 3.84 -24.95
#